data_d38562d6182c65f53dff056f3e4b31e5
#
_entry.id   d38562d6182c65f53dff056f3e4b31e5
#
_cell.length_a   1.000
_cell.length_b   1.000
_cell.length_c   1.000
_cell.angle_alpha   90.00
_cell.angle_beta   90.00
_cell.angle_gamma   90.00
#
_symmetry.space_group_name_H-M   'P 1'
#
loop_
_entity.id
_entity.type
_entity.pdbx_description
1 polymer ?
#
loop_
_entity_poly.entity_id
_entity_poly.type
_entity_poly.pdbx_seq_one_letter_code
_entity_poly.pdbx_strand_id
1 'polypeptide(L)'
;MRKFLVTLAAVLCCAMTAFAQTDRNRTYRITLNNVQYAHHDEKMSAGDAVGKILTGALTGQTSVQATEYEDDVKNAIIKGLSGAYRFRYNDGLLNLDDIVEEGNLVVDAIITNIKTNSSSRTWKDKDDKTQVSTTYTGVAEVMLTLKDAKTGEVMANPSFKGQGIAGSSYSTSDKAIQEALSGLSNRITVWLNNYRPLRANILEGGAAKKDKQKEVYIDLGSNEGAFVGLHMGVYEVKTIAGREAKSQIGKLKIEAVEGDDISRCKVQSGGKDIKAAFDAGQQLQVISIDK
;
A
#
# COMPACT_ATOMS: atom_id res chain seq x y z
N MET A 1 -47.27 24.32 3.71
CA MET A 1 -46.63 23.44 2.72
C MET A 1 -45.18 23.75 2.39
N ARG A 2 -44.77 25.02 2.18
CA ARG A 2 -43.37 25.36 1.88
C ARG A 2 -42.31 24.99 2.96
N LYS A 3 -42.68 25.09 4.24
CA LYS A 3 -41.74 24.75 5.35
C LYS A 3 -41.45 23.24 5.50
N PHE A 4 -42.43 22.39 5.13
CA PHE A 4 -42.25 20.94 5.15
C PHE A 4 -41.35 20.43 4.02
N LEU A 5 -41.38 21.09 2.85
CA LEU A 5 -40.52 20.72 1.70
C LEU A 5 -39.03 21.02 1.97
N VAL A 6 -38.75 22.13 2.69
CA VAL A 6 -37.35 22.50 3.01
C VAL A 6 -36.76 21.53 4.04
N THR A 7 -37.56 21.09 5.02
CA THR A 7 -37.07 20.12 6.04
C THR A 7 -36.84 18.74 5.40
N LEU A 8 -37.67 18.31 4.48
CA LEU A 8 -37.52 17.03 3.79
C LEU A 8 -36.28 17.01 2.88
N ALA A 9 -36.01 18.11 2.18
CA ALA A 9 -34.82 18.28 1.34
C ALA A 9 -33.52 18.28 2.18
N ALA A 10 -33.51 18.94 3.36
CA ALA A 10 -32.37 18.95 4.26
C ALA A 10 -32.06 17.55 4.85
N VAL A 11 -33.08 16.79 5.23
CA VAL A 11 -32.94 15.42 5.72
C VAL A 11 -32.45 14.49 4.61
N LEU A 12 -32.92 14.66 3.37
CA LEU A 12 -32.50 13.86 2.22
C LEU A 12 -31.03 14.14 1.85
N CYS A 13 -30.58 15.42 1.90
CA CYS A 13 -29.19 15.78 1.70
C CYS A 13 -28.27 15.21 2.79
N CYS A 14 -28.68 15.24 4.06
CA CYS A 14 -27.88 14.62 5.14
C CYS A 14 -27.80 13.10 5.00
N ALA A 15 -28.86 12.43 4.56
CA ALA A 15 -28.84 10.98 4.32
C ALA A 15 -27.92 10.60 3.14
N MET A 16 -27.90 11.37 2.05
CA MET A 16 -27.01 11.12 0.92
C MET A 16 -25.53 11.34 1.27
N THR A 17 -25.21 12.31 2.13
CA THR A 17 -23.83 12.53 2.57
C THR A 17 -23.35 11.42 3.51
N ALA A 18 -24.21 10.88 4.37
CA ALA A 18 -23.87 9.75 5.24
C ALA A 18 -23.60 8.46 4.45
N PHE A 19 -24.37 8.16 3.41
CA PHE A 19 -24.12 7.00 2.54
C PHE A 19 -22.83 7.14 1.72
N ALA A 20 -22.54 8.33 1.21
CA ALA A 20 -21.28 8.59 0.47
C ALA A 20 -20.04 8.50 1.39
N GLN A 21 -20.20 8.76 2.69
CA GLN A 21 -19.11 8.73 3.66
C GLN A 21 -18.73 7.31 4.05
N THR A 22 -19.71 6.40 4.21
CA THR A 22 -19.47 4.99 4.57
C THR A 22 -18.73 4.20 3.49
N ASP A 23 -18.83 4.59 2.23
CA ASP A 23 -18.20 3.87 1.10
C ASP A 23 -16.81 4.40 0.74
N ARG A 24 -16.50 5.65 1.15
CA ARG A 24 -15.24 6.33 0.80
C ARG A 24 -13.99 5.57 1.24
N ASN A 25 -14.01 5.00 2.45
CA ASN A 25 -12.90 4.26 3.05
C ASN A 25 -13.29 2.79 3.35
N ARG A 26 -14.18 2.21 2.56
CA ARG A 26 -14.57 0.80 2.70
C ARG A 26 -13.33 -0.10 2.80
N THR A 27 -13.33 -0.99 3.77
CA THR A 27 -12.32 -2.06 3.89
C THR A 27 -12.69 -3.20 2.97
N TYR A 28 -11.72 -3.71 2.23
CA TYR A 28 -11.84 -4.82 1.30
C TYR A 28 -11.15 -6.06 1.85
N ARG A 29 -11.59 -7.23 1.43
CA ARG A 29 -10.87 -8.47 1.70
C ARG A 29 -9.85 -8.73 0.59
N ILE A 30 -8.71 -9.30 0.96
CA ILE A 30 -7.68 -9.72 0.02
C ILE A 30 -7.19 -11.11 0.42
N THR A 31 -7.06 -12.03 -0.55
CA THR A 31 -6.55 -13.37 -0.33
C THR A 31 -5.44 -13.70 -1.31
N LEU A 32 -4.48 -14.47 -0.88
CA LEU A 32 -3.45 -15.07 -1.74
C LEU A 32 -3.96 -16.45 -2.18
N ASN A 33 -4.23 -16.59 -3.48
CA ASN A 33 -4.78 -17.81 -4.06
C ASN A 33 -3.68 -18.79 -4.45
N ASN A 34 -2.69 -18.32 -5.18
CA ASN A 34 -1.64 -19.16 -5.73
C ASN A 34 -0.29 -18.47 -5.70
N VAL A 35 0.77 -19.24 -5.43
CA VAL A 35 2.17 -18.80 -5.57
C VAL A 35 2.87 -19.79 -6.47
N GLN A 36 3.49 -19.29 -7.53
CA GLN A 36 4.23 -20.10 -8.48
C GLN A 36 5.65 -19.57 -8.61
N TYR A 37 6.58 -20.46 -8.89
CA TYR A 37 7.96 -20.10 -9.19
C TYR A 37 8.16 -20.08 -10.72
N ALA A 38 8.63 -18.97 -11.25
CA ALA A 38 9.03 -18.89 -12.65
C ALA A 38 10.34 -19.64 -12.83
N HIS A 39 10.33 -20.78 -13.51
CA HIS A 39 11.55 -21.47 -13.87
C HIS A 39 12.31 -20.62 -14.90
N HIS A 40 13.45 -20.05 -14.49
CA HIS A 40 14.37 -19.38 -15.39
C HIS A 40 15.25 -20.43 -16.08
N ASP A 41 14.93 -20.78 -17.31
CA ASP A 41 15.99 -21.19 -18.23
C ASP A 41 16.89 -19.95 -18.41
N GLU A 42 18.20 -20.09 -18.17
CA GLU A 42 19.19 -19.00 -18.08
C GLU A 42 19.26 -18.05 -19.31
N LYS A 43 18.41 -18.22 -20.31
CA LYS A 43 18.38 -17.47 -21.60
C LYS A 43 17.10 -16.74 -21.91
N MET A 44 16.10 -16.72 -21.02
CA MET A 44 14.82 -16.04 -21.31
C MET A 44 14.79 -14.60 -20.77
N SER A 45 14.30 -13.67 -21.60
CA SER A 45 14.00 -12.32 -21.12
C SER A 45 12.80 -12.34 -20.16
N ALA A 46 12.73 -11.37 -19.22
CA ALA A 46 11.61 -11.27 -18.28
C ALA A 46 10.24 -11.23 -18.97
N GLY A 47 10.15 -10.65 -20.18
CA GLY A 47 8.93 -10.59 -20.98
C GLY A 47 8.49 -11.95 -21.53
N ASP A 48 9.44 -12.78 -21.96
CA ASP A 48 9.15 -14.12 -22.49
C ASP A 48 8.74 -15.10 -21.39
N ALA A 49 9.34 -14.97 -20.19
CA ALA A 49 8.96 -15.73 -19.01
C ALA A 49 7.49 -15.45 -18.62
N VAL A 50 7.09 -14.19 -18.55
CA VAL A 50 5.71 -13.76 -18.25
C VAL A 50 4.72 -14.32 -19.28
N GLY A 51 5.03 -14.27 -20.57
CA GLY A 51 4.17 -14.81 -21.65
C GLY A 51 3.94 -16.32 -21.50
N LYS A 52 5.00 -17.09 -21.23
CA LYS A 52 4.90 -18.55 -21.05
C LYS A 52 4.17 -18.96 -19.78
N ILE A 53 4.33 -18.20 -18.70
CA ILE A 53 3.65 -18.47 -17.42
C ILE A 53 2.15 -18.18 -17.53
N LEU A 54 1.77 -17.07 -18.17
CA LEU A 54 0.36 -16.78 -18.46
C LEU A 54 -0.28 -17.88 -19.33
N THR A 55 0.45 -18.39 -20.31
CA THR A 55 -0.01 -19.50 -21.16
C THR A 55 -0.06 -20.82 -20.37
N GLY A 56 0.94 -21.09 -19.53
CA GLY A 56 1.00 -22.29 -18.68
C GLY A 56 -0.09 -22.31 -17.58
N ALA A 57 -0.42 -21.17 -16.98
CA ALA A 57 -1.52 -21.04 -16.04
C ALA A 57 -2.90 -21.33 -16.67
N LEU A 58 -3.05 -21.00 -17.97
CA LEU A 58 -4.25 -21.32 -18.74
C LEU A 58 -4.32 -22.80 -19.16
N THR A 59 -3.19 -23.47 -19.32
CA THR A 59 -3.11 -24.88 -19.80
C THR A 59 -2.85 -25.91 -18.70
N GLY A 60 -2.59 -25.46 -17.46
CA GLY A 60 -2.32 -26.36 -16.31
C GLY A 60 -0.97 -27.09 -16.40
N GLN A 61 -0.05 -26.70 -17.27
CA GLN A 61 1.24 -27.37 -17.51
C GLN A 61 2.45 -26.53 -17.09
N THR A 62 2.49 -26.04 -15.85
CA THR A 62 3.72 -25.46 -15.30
C THR A 62 4.42 -26.48 -14.40
N SER A 63 5.61 -26.94 -14.79
CA SER A 63 6.48 -27.66 -13.88
C SER A 63 7.06 -26.66 -12.88
N VAL A 64 6.51 -26.62 -11.68
CA VAL A 64 7.02 -25.80 -10.57
C VAL A 64 8.10 -26.60 -9.87
N GLN A 65 9.32 -26.06 -9.81
CA GLN A 65 10.38 -26.64 -8.97
C GLN A 65 10.34 -25.90 -7.62
N ALA A 66 10.04 -26.64 -6.55
CA ALA A 66 10.08 -26.10 -5.18
C ALA A 66 11.49 -25.56 -4.89
N THR A 67 11.55 -24.38 -4.29
CA THR A 67 12.80 -23.74 -3.86
C THR A 67 12.88 -23.70 -2.35
N GLU A 68 14.10 -23.58 -1.83
CA GLU A 68 14.37 -23.50 -0.39
C GLU A 68 13.61 -22.34 0.31
N TYR A 69 13.24 -21.29 -0.43
CA TYR A 69 12.62 -20.06 0.12
C TYR A 69 11.16 -19.83 -0.31
N GLU A 70 10.48 -20.83 -0.87
CA GLU A 70 9.11 -20.64 -1.40
C GLU A 70 8.13 -20.23 -0.28
N ASP A 71 8.16 -20.90 0.85
CA ASP A 71 7.32 -20.59 2.01
C ASP A 71 7.67 -19.22 2.62
N ASP A 72 8.94 -18.86 2.66
CA ASP A 72 9.39 -17.56 3.15
C ASP A 72 8.89 -16.42 2.26
N VAL A 73 8.91 -16.60 0.94
CA VAL A 73 8.35 -15.62 -0.02
C VAL A 73 6.85 -15.53 0.14
N LYS A 74 6.14 -16.65 0.25
CA LYS A 74 4.70 -16.70 0.51
C LYS A 74 4.35 -15.91 1.77
N ASN A 75 5.06 -16.16 2.86
CA ASN A 75 4.87 -15.46 4.13
C ASN A 75 5.16 -13.96 4.01
N ALA A 76 6.18 -13.57 3.26
CA ALA A 76 6.49 -12.16 3.00
C ALA A 76 5.39 -11.46 2.20
N ILE A 77 4.81 -12.14 1.20
CA ILE A 77 3.66 -11.63 0.44
C ILE A 77 2.46 -11.47 1.37
N ILE A 78 2.08 -12.49 2.14
CA ILE A 78 0.96 -12.44 3.10
C ILE A 78 1.15 -11.28 4.08
N LYS A 79 2.34 -11.11 4.63
CA LYS A 79 2.67 -9.99 5.51
C LYS A 79 2.48 -8.65 4.81
N GLY A 80 2.88 -8.54 3.55
CA GLY A 80 2.69 -7.33 2.74
C GLY A 80 1.22 -7.01 2.48
N LEU A 81 0.42 -8.03 2.15
CA LEU A 81 -1.03 -7.90 1.94
C LEU A 81 -1.76 -7.50 3.22
N SER A 82 -1.37 -8.11 4.36
CA SER A 82 -1.97 -7.87 5.68
C SER A 82 -1.63 -6.50 6.27
N GLY A 83 -0.55 -5.87 5.83
CA GLY A 83 -0.11 -4.56 6.31
C GLY A 83 -0.86 -3.37 5.70
N ALA A 84 -1.69 -3.59 4.70
CA ALA A 84 -2.37 -2.51 3.98
C ALA A 84 -3.63 -2.01 4.72
N TYR A 85 -3.82 -0.67 4.80
CA TYR A 85 -4.84 -0.03 5.64
C TYR A 85 -6.27 -0.39 5.26
N ARG A 86 -6.55 -0.52 3.96
CA ARG A 86 -7.90 -0.78 3.42
C ARG A 86 -8.13 -2.22 3.04
N PHE A 87 -7.21 -3.12 3.40
CA PHE A 87 -7.32 -4.54 3.09
C PHE A 87 -7.23 -5.37 4.37
N ARG A 88 -8.13 -6.35 4.49
CA ARG A 88 -8.04 -7.41 5.49
C ARG A 88 -7.66 -8.70 4.79
N TYR A 89 -6.51 -9.23 5.14
CA TYR A 89 -6.10 -10.53 4.63
C TYR A 89 -7.05 -11.61 5.14
N ASN A 90 -7.51 -12.45 4.22
CA ASN A 90 -8.31 -13.62 4.52
C ASN A 90 -7.53 -14.85 4.06
N ASP A 91 -7.25 -15.79 4.97
CA ASP A 91 -6.62 -17.04 4.60
C ASP A 91 -7.63 -17.85 3.79
N GLY A 92 -7.30 -18.18 2.53
CA GLY A 92 -8.19 -18.82 1.54
C GLY A 92 -8.78 -20.19 1.95
N LEU A 93 -8.42 -20.68 3.14
CA LEU A 93 -9.01 -21.89 3.75
C LEU A 93 -10.39 -21.62 4.39
N LEU A 94 -10.80 -20.37 4.57
CA LEU A 94 -12.08 -19.97 5.15
C LEU A 94 -13.03 -19.50 4.04
N ASN A 95 -13.91 -20.37 3.55
CA ASN A 95 -15.04 -20.12 2.65
C ASN A 95 -14.80 -19.07 1.56
N LEU A 96 -14.51 -19.50 0.34
CA LEU A 96 -14.43 -18.64 -0.85
C LEU A 96 -15.70 -17.79 -1.05
N ASP A 97 -16.85 -18.26 -0.61
CA ASP A 97 -18.15 -17.57 -0.71
C ASP A 97 -18.16 -16.22 0.06
N ASP A 98 -17.41 -16.10 1.16
CA ASP A 98 -17.28 -14.86 1.92
C ASP A 98 -16.46 -13.77 1.21
N ILE A 99 -15.73 -14.13 0.16
CA ILE A 99 -14.82 -13.23 -0.57
C ILE A 99 -15.49 -12.68 -1.82
N VAL A 100 -16.54 -13.34 -2.36
CA VAL A 100 -17.19 -13.01 -3.64
C VAL A 100 -18.04 -11.73 -3.54
N GLU A 101 -17.39 -10.63 -3.16
CA GLU A 101 -17.97 -9.29 -3.22
C GLU A 101 -17.14 -8.41 -4.15
N GLU A 102 -17.81 -7.49 -4.83
CA GLU A 102 -17.16 -6.52 -5.72
C GLU A 102 -16.15 -5.68 -4.96
N GLY A 103 -14.95 -5.59 -5.53
CA GLY A 103 -13.84 -4.86 -4.97
C GLY A 103 -12.94 -5.65 -4.01
N ASN A 104 -13.37 -6.82 -3.50
CA ASN A 104 -12.46 -7.75 -2.85
C ASN A 104 -11.47 -8.32 -3.88
N LEU A 105 -10.27 -8.68 -3.44
CA LEU A 105 -9.19 -9.06 -4.34
C LEU A 105 -8.72 -10.50 -4.09
N VAL A 106 -8.55 -11.23 -5.18
CA VAL A 106 -7.81 -12.49 -5.23
C VAL A 106 -6.46 -12.23 -5.89
N VAL A 107 -5.39 -12.66 -5.24
CA VAL A 107 -4.00 -12.41 -5.67
C VAL A 107 -3.35 -13.71 -6.08
N ASP A 108 -2.84 -13.77 -7.30
CA ASP A 108 -1.89 -14.78 -7.75
C ASP A 108 -0.49 -14.17 -7.75
N ALA A 109 0.50 -14.92 -7.31
CA ALA A 109 1.88 -14.49 -7.23
C ALA A 109 2.82 -15.37 -8.04
N ILE A 110 3.77 -14.74 -8.70
CA ILE A 110 4.84 -15.41 -9.43
C ILE A 110 6.17 -14.93 -8.85
N ILE A 111 6.95 -15.86 -8.29
CA ILE A 111 8.32 -15.60 -7.86
C ILE A 111 9.20 -15.61 -9.10
N THR A 112 9.70 -14.45 -9.50
CA THR A 112 10.50 -14.30 -10.72
C THR A 112 12.00 -14.44 -10.46
N ASN A 113 12.46 -14.12 -9.25
CA ASN A 113 13.87 -14.23 -8.89
C ASN A 113 14.05 -14.25 -7.37
N ILE A 114 14.95 -15.10 -6.90
CA ILE A 114 15.44 -15.09 -5.54
C ILE A 114 16.92 -15.49 -5.55
N LYS A 115 17.80 -14.61 -5.10
CA LYS A 115 19.25 -14.84 -5.12
C LYS A 115 20.00 -14.02 -4.11
N THR A 116 21.19 -14.50 -3.79
CA THR A 116 22.21 -13.73 -3.06
C THR A 116 23.39 -13.41 -3.95
N ASN A 117 23.98 -12.25 -3.73
CA ASN A 117 25.27 -11.89 -4.27
C ASN A 117 26.27 -11.83 -3.12
N SER A 118 27.44 -12.40 -3.29
CA SER A 118 28.53 -12.35 -2.29
C SER A 118 29.64 -11.41 -2.72
N SER A 119 30.27 -10.78 -1.75
CA SER A 119 31.47 -9.99 -1.93
C SER A 119 32.49 -10.36 -0.84
N SER A 120 33.70 -10.71 -1.23
CA SER A 120 34.76 -11.08 -0.31
C SER A 120 35.84 -10.02 -0.31
N ARG A 121 36.30 -9.66 0.91
CA ARG A 121 37.44 -8.79 1.15
C ARG A 121 38.53 -9.54 1.91
N THR A 122 39.76 -9.46 1.40
CA THR A 122 40.93 -10.06 2.01
C THR A 122 41.85 -8.97 2.54
N TRP A 123 42.36 -9.13 3.77
CA TRP A 123 43.33 -8.25 4.36
C TRP A 123 44.30 -9.04 5.24
N LYS A 124 45.45 -8.45 5.58
CA LYS A 124 46.38 -9.00 6.56
C LYS A 124 46.13 -8.37 7.93
N ASP A 125 46.10 -9.17 8.96
CA ASP A 125 46.06 -8.71 10.34
C ASP A 125 47.43 -8.26 10.86
N LYS A 126 47.48 -7.89 12.15
CA LYS A 126 48.72 -7.41 12.78
C LYS A 126 49.83 -8.47 12.85
N ASP A 127 49.46 -9.74 12.77
CA ASP A 127 50.38 -10.89 12.82
C ASP A 127 50.72 -11.40 11.38
N ASP A 128 50.47 -10.58 10.35
CA ASP A 128 50.68 -10.88 8.93
C ASP A 128 49.83 -12.07 8.41
N LYS A 129 48.81 -12.49 9.18
CA LYS A 129 47.88 -13.57 8.79
C LYS A 129 46.84 -13.03 7.85
N THR A 130 46.61 -13.75 6.77
CA THR A 130 45.55 -13.42 5.82
C THR A 130 44.16 -13.66 6.43
N GLN A 131 43.35 -12.62 6.49
CA GLN A 131 41.95 -12.65 6.90
C GLN A 131 41.04 -12.49 5.68
N VAL A 132 39.92 -13.18 5.68
CA VAL A 132 38.92 -13.08 4.64
C VAL A 132 37.55 -12.83 5.29
N SER A 133 36.84 -11.82 4.83
CA SER A 133 35.46 -11.58 5.22
C SER A 133 34.55 -11.63 3.97
N THR A 134 33.57 -12.48 4.00
CA THR A 134 32.55 -12.56 2.95
C THR A 134 31.26 -11.95 3.46
N THR A 135 30.66 -11.07 2.66
CA THR A 135 29.37 -10.45 2.94
C THR A 135 28.39 -10.75 1.81
N TYR A 136 27.11 -10.76 2.15
CA TYR A 136 26.03 -11.13 1.25
C TYR A 136 25.00 -10.02 1.12
N THR A 137 24.41 -9.88 -0.07
CA THR A 137 23.22 -9.05 -0.33
C THR A 137 22.16 -9.93 -0.99
N GLY A 138 20.92 -9.82 -0.52
CA GLY A 138 19.79 -10.60 -1.02
C GLY A 138 18.91 -9.80 -1.96
N VAL A 139 18.28 -10.50 -2.91
CA VAL A 139 17.25 -9.97 -3.80
C VAL A 139 16.12 -10.99 -3.89
N ALA A 140 14.88 -10.52 -3.76
CA ALA A 140 13.67 -11.29 -4.01
C ALA A 140 12.75 -10.49 -4.94
N GLU A 141 12.34 -11.08 -6.05
CA GLU A 141 11.49 -10.43 -7.05
C GLU A 141 10.22 -11.26 -7.26
N VAL A 142 9.05 -10.59 -7.18
CA VAL A 142 7.75 -11.22 -7.41
C VAL A 142 6.89 -10.33 -8.29
N MET A 143 6.03 -10.95 -9.08
CA MET A 143 4.95 -10.31 -9.79
C MET A 143 3.62 -10.76 -9.16
N LEU A 144 2.75 -9.81 -8.85
CA LEU A 144 1.40 -10.09 -8.36
C LEU A 144 0.38 -9.79 -9.46
N THR A 145 -0.62 -10.67 -9.58
CA THR A 145 -1.82 -10.43 -10.40
C THR A 145 -2.99 -10.29 -9.46
N LEU A 146 -3.55 -9.09 -9.37
CA LEU A 146 -4.72 -8.79 -8.55
C LEU A 146 -5.97 -8.90 -9.43
N LYS A 147 -6.92 -9.75 -9.02
CA LYS A 147 -8.19 -9.96 -9.69
C LYS A 147 -9.35 -9.54 -8.79
N ASP A 148 -10.38 -8.93 -9.34
CA ASP A 148 -11.63 -8.75 -8.61
C ASP A 148 -12.23 -10.13 -8.28
N ALA A 149 -12.60 -10.35 -7.02
CA ALA A 149 -13.04 -11.65 -6.54
C ALA A 149 -14.39 -12.08 -7.14
N LYS A 150 -15.24 -11.12 -7.54
CA LYS A 150 -16.56 -11.36 -8.09
C LYS A 150 -16.54 -11.57 -9.60
N THR A 151 -15.79 -10.73 -10.32
CA THR A 151 -15.78 -10.73 -11.78
C THR A 151 -14.65 -11.55 -12.38
N GLY A 152 -13.59 -11.81 -11.62
CA GLY A 152 -12.34 -12.41 -12.11
C GLY A 152 -11.51 -11.47 -12.99
N GLU A 153 -11.95 -10.23 -13.17
CA GLU A 153 -11.24 -9.24 -13.99
C GLU A 153 -9.89 -8.88 -13.36
N VAL A 154 -8.85 -8.78 -14.19
CA VAL A 154 -7.53 -8.36 -13.74
C VAL A 154 -7.53 -6.86 -13.49
N MET A 155 -7.37 -6.48 -12.23
CA MET A 155 -7.37 -5.09 -11.78
C MET A 155 -5.98 -4.45 -11.85
N ALA A 156 -4.91 -5.22 -11.60
CA ALA A 156 -3.53 -4.75 -11.63
C ALA A 156 -2.52 -5.90 -11.71
N ASN A 157 -1.34 -5.62 -12.27
CA ASN A 157 -0.20 -6.54 -12.36
C ASN A 157 1.11 -5.86 -11.91
N PRO A 158 1.28 -5.51 -10.63
CA PRO A 158 2.51 -4.91 -10.16
C PRO A 158 3.64 -5.93 -10.00
N SER A 159 4.88 -5.47 -10.24
CA SER A 159 6.09 -6.21 -9.93
C SER A 159 6.83 -5.56 -8.77
N PHE A 160 7.39 -6.39 -7.89
CA PHE A 160 8.09 -5.95 -6.69
C PHE A 160 9.48 -6.56 -6.64
N LYS A 161 10.44 -5.73 -6.22
CA LYS A 161 11.81 -6.15 -5.96
C LYS A 161 12.16 -5.84 -4.51
N GLY A 162 12.21 -6.87 -3.67
CA GLY A 162 12.70 -6.79 -2.31
C GLY A 162 14.23 -6.78 -2.29
N GLN A 163 14.78 -5.90 -1.49
CA GLN A 163 16.22 -5.78 -1.20
C GLN A 163 16.39 -5.41 0.26
N GLY A 164 17.49 -5.84 0.88
CA GLY A 164 17.85 -5.35 2.19
C GLY A 164 18.12 -3.83 2.18
N ILE A 165 18.42 -3.27 3.35
CA ILE A 165 18.69 -1.85 3.51
C ILE A 165 19.84 -1.43 2.57
N ALA A 166 19.67 -0.34 1.85
CA ALA A 166 20.65 0.15 0.89
C ALA A 166 22.02 0.39 1.56
N GLY A 167 23.07 -0.17 0.97
CA GLY A 167 24.42 -0.10 1.50
C GLY A 167 24.74 -1.09 2.63
N SER A 168 23.77 -1.89 3.07
CA SER A 168 24.00 -2.95 4.06
C SER A 168 24.37 -4.26 3.39
N SER A 169 25.24 -5.01 4.05
CA SER A 169 25.59 -6.38 3.70
C SER A 169 25.53 -7.25 4.96
N TYR A 170 25.33 -8.53 4.78
CA TYR A 170 25.03 -9.46 5.86
C TYR A 170 26.09 -10.57 5.91
N SER A 171 26.28 -11.17 7.09
CA SER A 171 27.29 -12.21 7.31
C SER A 171 26.90 -13.57 6.72
N THR A 172 25.62 -13.80 6.44
CA THR A 172 25.10 -15.06 5.88
C THR A 172 24.17 -14.80 4.71
N SER A 173 24.06 -15.77 3.82
CA SER A 173 23.13 -15.80 2.68
C SER A 173 21.67 -15.68 3.15
N ASP A 174 21.29 -16.50 4.15
CA ASP A 174 19.92 -16.56 4.67
C ASP A 174 19.48 -15.22 5.25
N LYS A 175 20.36 -14.58 6.05
CA LYS A 175 20.03 -13.26 6.58
C LYS A 175 19.85 -12.22 5.47
N ALA A 176 20.65 -12.30 4.42
CA ALA A 176 20.51 -11.42 3.27
C ALA A 176 19.17 -11.64 2.53
N ILE A 177 18.70 -12.89 2.40
CA ILE A 177 17.37 -13.20 1.82
C ILE A 177 16.26 -12.73 2.75
N GLN A 178 16.32 -12.99 4.06
CA GLN A 178 15.29 -12.55 5.02
C GLN A 178 15.10 -11.02 4.99
N GLU A 179 16.19 -10.26 4.88
CA GLU A 179 16.11 -8.80 4.75
C GLU A 179 15.52 -8.37 3.39
N ALA A 180 15.83 -9.09 2.31
CA ALA A 180 15.21 -8.85 1.01
C ALA A 180 13.69 -9.12 1.05
N LEU A 181 13.25 -10.18 1.73
CA LEU A 181 11.85 -10.52 1.92
C LEU A 181 11.12 -9.49 2.79
N SER A 182 11.77 -8.95 3.82
CA SER A 182 11.24 -7.84 4.61
C SER A 182 11.03 -6.59 3.74
N GLY A 183 12.01 -6.26 2.90
CA GLY A 183 11.89 -5.18 1.91
C GLY A 183 10.78 -5.42 0.89
N LEU A 184 10.58 -6.66 0.45
CA LEU A 184 9.50 -7.07 -0.45
C LEU A 184 8.14 -6.82 0.20
N SER A 185 7.93 -7.32 1.42
CA SER A 185 6.72 -7.13 2.21
C SER A 185 6.33 -5.66 2.33
N ASN A 186 7.28 -4.81 2.73
CA ASN A 186 7.05 -3.36 2.84
C ASN A 186 6.62 -2.72 1.52
N ARG A 187 7.25 -3.10 0.40
CA ARG A 187 6.90 -2.54 -0.92
C ARG A 187 5.49 -2.93 -1.37
N ILE A 188 5.06 -4.15 -1.07
CA ILE A 188 3.68 -4.62 -1.33
C ILE A 188 2.70 -3.78 -0.51
N THR A 189 2.95 -3.60 0.79
CA THR A 189 2.11 -2.77 1.68
C THR A 189 1.99 -1.34 1.17
N VAL A 190 3.12 -0.68 0.89
CA VAL A 190 3.15 0.71 0.39
C VAL A 190 2.40 0.84 -0.93
N TRP A 191 2.58 -0.12 -1.84
CA TRP A 191 1.89 -0.11 -3.11
C TRP A 191 0.37 -0.25 -2.94
N LEU A 192 -0.11 -1.17 -2.10
CA LEU A 192 -1.53 -1.37 -1.82
C LEU A 192 -2.15 -0.13 -1.15
N ASN A 193 -1.44 0.51 -0.23
CA ASN A 193 -1.89 1.75 0.42
C ASN A 193 -2.01 2.91 -0.58
N ASN A 194 -1.14 2.97 -1.59
CA ASN A 194 -1.23 3.93 -2.67
C ASN A 194 -2.29 3.55 -3.73
N TYR A 195 -2.51 2.26 -3.94
CA TYR A 195 -3.54 1.76 -4.85
C TYR A 195 -4.96 2.07 -4.36
N ARG A 196 -5.21 1.92 -3.05
CA ARG A 196 -6.46 2.32 -2.39
C ARG A 196 -6.17 3.14 -1.13
N PRO A 197 -5.84 4.43 -1.27
CA PRO A 197 -5.50 5.26 -0.13
C PRO A 197 -6.73 5.59 0.73
N LEU A 198 -6.50 5.85 2.02
CA LEU A 198 -7.50 6.47 2.89
C LEU A 198 -7.71 7.91 2.45
N ARG A 199 -8.97 8.34 2.51
CA ARG A 199 -9.39 9.70 2.09
C ARG A 199 -10.19 10.36 3.20
N ALA A 200 -9.99 11.64 3.36
CA ALA A 200 -10.67 12.47 4.33
C ALA A 200 -10.93 13.88 3.78
N ASN A 201 -11.74 14.63 4.48
CA ASN A 201 -11.88 16.09 4.30
C ASN A 201 -11.44 16.78 5.58
N ILE A 202 -11.07 18.05 5.47
CA ILE A 202 -10.87 18.89 6.66
C ILE A 202 -12.24 19.37 7.13
N LEU A 203 -12.59 19.02 8.38
CA LEU A 203 -13.83 19.43 9.04
C LEU A 203 -13.70 20.85 9.59
N GLU A 204 -12.59 21.08 10.33
CA GLU A 204 -12.38 22.30 11.07
C GLU A 204 -10.88 22.61 11.18
N GLY A 205 -10.55 23.90 11.23
CA GLY A 205 -9.23 24.36 11.60
C GLY A 205 -9.08 24.39 13.11
N GLY A 206 -8.09 23.67 13.65
CA GLY A 206 -7.71 23.74 15.04
C GLY A 206 -6.79 24.93 15.34
N ALA A 207 -5.75 24.73 16.16
CA ALA A 207 -4.80 25.77 16.52
C ALA A 207 -4.12 26.41 15.29
N ALA A 208 -4.03 27.73 15.27
CA ALA A 208 -3.32 28.51 14.26
C ALA A 208 -2.34 29.47 14.91
N LYS A 209 -1.25 29.79 14.23
CA LYS A 209 -0.29 30.82 14.66
C LYS A 209 -0.03 31.79 13.52
N LYS A 210 -0.51 33.04 13.70
CA LYS A 210 -0.52 34.07 12.64
C LYS A 210 -1.29 33.55 11.42
N ASP A 211 -0.64 33.55 10.26
CA ASP A 211 -1.17 33.12 8.95
C ASP A 211 -0.98 31.61 8.68
N LYS A 212 -0.61 30.81 9.71
CA LYS A 212 -0.29 29.38 9.54
C LYS A 212 -1.20 28.50 10.39
N GLN A 213 -1.92 27.61 9.73
CA GLN A 213 -2.61 26.50 10.39
C GLN A 213 -1.60 25.56 11.01
N LYS A 214 -1.80 25.16 12.28
CA LYS A 214 -0.96 24.22 13.02
C LYS A 214 -1.62 22.89 13.25
N GLU A 215 -2.93 22.90 13.41
CA GLU A 215 -3.77 21.73 13.63
C GLU A 215 -5.02 21.82 12.77
N VAL A 216 -5.53 20.66 12.35
CA VAL A 216 -6.81 20.51 11.68
C VAL A 216 -7.50 19.26 12.16
N TYR A 217 -8.82 19.25 12.11
CA TYR A 217 -9.65 18.07 12.31
C TYR A 217 -10.09 17.52 10.95
N ILE A 218 -10.03 16.20 10.83
CA ILE A 218 -10.44 15.50 9.59
C ILE A 218 -11.54 14.49 9.89
N ASP A 219 -12.40 14.22 8.90
CA ASP A 219 -13.47 13.22 8.95
C ASP A 219 -12.93 11.80 8.65
N LEU A 220 -11.97 11.35 9.44
CA LEU A 220 -11.38 10.02 9.40
C LEU A 220 -11.11 9.56 10.83
N GLY A 221 -11.75 8.49 11.26
CA GLY A 221 -11.63 7.97 12.62
C GLY A 221 -11.22 6.49 12.66
N SER A 222 -11.39 5.88 13.85
CA SER A 222 -11.00 4.49 14.09
C SER A 222 -11.74 3.50 13.20
N ASN A 223 -13.03 3.72 12.91
CA ASN A 223 -13.85 2.85 12.08
C ASN A 223 -13.38 2.78 10.61
N GLU A 224 -12.72 3.84 10.13
CA GLU A 224 -12.22 3.93 8.76
C GLU A 224 -10.72 3.61 8.65
N GLY A 225 -10.09 3.20 9.76
CA GLY A 225 -8.68 2.78 9.76
C GLY A 225 -7.69 3.91 10.08
N ALA A 226 -8.13 5.01 10.71
CA ALA A 226 -7.22 6.02 11.23
C ALA A 226 -6.38 5.46 12.38
N PHE A 227 -5.12 5.88 12.44
CA PHE A 227 -4.22 5.58 13.56
C PHE A 227 -3.23 6.71 13.79
N VAL A 228 -2.76 6.83 15.03
CA VAL A 228 -1.76 7.82 15.41
C VAL A 228 -0.46 7.59 14.66
N GLY A 229 0.03 8.62 14.01
CA GLY A 229 1.24 8.55 13.21
C GLY A 229 1.01 8.49 11.70
N LEU A 230 -0.22 8.22 11.23
CA LEU A 230 -0.54 8.21 9.80
C LEU A 230 -0.23 9.56 9.15
N HIS A 231 0.49 9.52 8.04
CA HIS A 231 0.81 10.70 7.25
C HIS A 231 -0.22 10.90 6.14
N MET A 232 -0.66 12.16 5.97
CA MET A 232 -1.66 12.53 4.98
C MET A 232 -1.18 13.73 4.15
N GLY A 233 -1.46 13.72 2.85
CA GLY A 233 -1.29 14.88 1.97
C GLY A 233 -2.58 15.70 1.92
N VAL A 234 -2.47 17.03 1.95
CA VAL A 234 -3.59 17.94 1.70
C VAL A 234 -3.53 18.42 0.26
N TYR A 235 -4.61 18.23 -0.45
CA TYR A 235 -4.74 18.57 -1.86
C TYR A 235 -5.84 19.59 -2.07
N GLU A 236 -5.52 20.65 -2.77
CA GLU A 236 -6.51 21.56 -3.35
C GLU A 236 -7.05 20.93 -4.63
N VAL A 237 -8.38 20.87 -4.74
CA VAL A 237 -9.07 20.30 -5.91
C VAL A 237 -9.59 21.45 -6.77
N LYS A 238 -9.12 21.53 -8.02
CA LYS A 238 -9.54 22.52 -9.01
C LYS A 238 -10.12 21.82 -10.23
N THR A 239 -11.13 22.46 -10.84
CA THR A 239 -11.62 22.00 -12.15
C THR A 239 -10.94 22.79 -13.24
N ILE A 240 -10.18 22.14 -14.10
CA ILE A 240 -9.50 22.72 -15.26
C ILE A 240 -10.05 22.05 -16.52
N ALA A 241 -10.66 22.83 -17.38
CA ALA A 241 -11.28 22.32 -18.63
C ALA A 241 -12.24 21.14 -18.41
N GLY A 242 -13.04 21.19 -17.32
CA GLY A 242 -14.01 20.12 -16.97
C GLY A 242 -13.40 18.88 -16.30
N ARG A 243 -12.10 18.89 -16.00
CA ARG A 243 -11.40 17.77 -15.34
C ARG A 243 -10.88 18.17 -13.96
N GLU A 244 -10.96 17.28 -13.00
CA GLU A 244 -10.36 17.50 -11.68
C GLU A 244 -8.84 17.49 -11.77
N ALA A 245 -8.22 18.55 -11.25
CA ALA A 245 -6.78 18.66 -11.02
C ALA A 245 -6.53 18.77 -9.51
N LYS A 246 -5.57 18.01 -9.00
CA LYS A 246 -5.22 18.00 -7.58
C LYS A 246 -3.79 18.48 -7.41
N SER A 247 -3.61 19.52 -6.58
CA SER A 247 -2.30 20.06 -6.22
C SER A 247 -2.05 19.86 -4.73
N GLN A 248 -0.96 19.19 -4.38
CA GLN A 248 -0.60 19.02 -2.98
C GLN A 248 -0.12 20.36 -2.41
N ILE A 249 -0.83 20.87 -1.41
CA ILE A 249 -0.54 22.15 -0.73
C ILE A 249 0.04 21.96 0.67
N GLY A 250 -0.02 20.76 1.23
CA GLY A 250 0.51 20.50 2.56
C GLY A 250 0.58 19.04 2.95
N LYS A 251 1.07 18.81 4.18
CA LYS A 251 1.17 17.48 4.81
C LYS A 251 0.69 17.56 6.25
N LEU A 252 -0.04 16.53 6.64
CA LEU A 252 -0.54 16.32 8.00
C LEU A 252 0.06 15.03 8.57
N LYS A 253 0.00 14.93 9.90
CA LYS A 253 0.23 13.69 10.65
C LYS A 253 -0.87 13.58 11.69
N ILE A 254 -1.55 12.44 11.77
CA ILE A 254 -2.53 12.19 12.84
C ILE A 254 -1.80 12.12 14.17
N GLU A 255 -2.17 13.02 15.12
CA GLU A 255 -1.65 13.04 16.49
C GLU A 255 -2.59 12.34 17.48
N ALA A 256 -3.91 12.42 17.22
CA ALA A 256 -4.92 11.73 18.02
C ALA A 256 -6.09 11.28 17.15
N VAL A 257 -6.58 10.09 17.41
CA VAL A 257 -7.88 9.61 16.91
C VAL A 257 -8.88 9.88 18.04
N GLU A 258 -9.77 10.85 17.83
CA GLU A 258 -10.64 11.38 18.89
C GLU A 258 -12.04 10.75 18.88
N GLY A 259 -12.30 9.83 17.95
CA GLY A 259 -13.58 9.14 17.84
C GLY A 259 -13.60 8.15 16.69
N ASP A 260 -14.80 7.65 16.44
CA ASP A 260 -15.04 6.64 15.40
C ASP A 260 -14.85 7.20 13.99
N ASP A 261 -15.06 8.50 13.81
CA ASP A 261 -15.07 9.21 12.52
C ASP A 261 -14.24 10.50 12.49
N ILE A 262 -13.53 10.84 13.59
CA ILE A 262 -12.77 12.10 13.71
C ILE A 262 -11.33 11.84 14.18
N SER A 263 -10.39 12.55 13.56
CA SER A 263 -8.99 12.62 14.01
C SER A 263 -8.46 14.04 14.01
N ARG A 264 -7.62 14.33 15.01
CA ARG A 264 -6.85 15.56 15.11
C ARG A 264 -5.47 15.36 14.48
N CYS A 265 -5.13 16.27 13.58
CA CYS A 265 -3.91 16.23 12.81
C CYS A 265 -3.03 17.45 13.05
N LYS A 266 -1.73 17.21 13.20
CA LYS A 266 -0.71 18.25 13.15
C LYS A 266 -0.33 18.56 11.72
N VAL A 267 -0.28 19.86 11.37
CA VAL A 267 0.23 20.32 10.10
C VAL A 267 1.75 20.27 10.09
N GLN A 268 2.33 19.42 9.27
CA GLN A 268 3.78 19.27 9.13
C GLN A 268 4.38 20.25 8.13
N SER A 269 3.64 20.54 7.05
CA SER A 269 4.06 21.52 6.03
C SER A 269 2.83 22.15 5.34
N GLY A 270 3.02 23.30 4.67
CA GLY A 270 1.97 23.96 3.91
C GLY A 270 0.92 24.70 4.76
N GLY A 271 1.18 24.94 6.05
CA GLY A 271 0.19 25.52 6.97
C GLY A 271 -0.36 26.89 6.56
N LYS A 272 0.38 27.67 5.77
CA LYS A 272 -0.08 28.95 5.22
C LYS A 272 -1.09 28.72 4.08
N ASP A 273 -0.74 27.81 3.17
CA ASP A 273 -1.57 27.50 1.99
C ASP A 273 -2.86 26.79 2.41
N ILE A 274 -2.77 25.84 3.38
CA ILE A 274 -3.93 25.19 3.97
C ILE A 274 -4.88 26.21 4.60
N LYS A 275 -4.34 27.17 5.40
CA LYS A 275 -5.18 28.19 6.03
C LYS A 275 -5.84 29.10 4.98
N ALA A 276 -5.08 29.56 4.00
CA ALA A 276 -5.60 30.42 2.94
C ALA A 276 -6.70 29.75 2.12
N ALA A 277 -6.50 28.46 1.75
CA ALA A 277 -7.48 27.68 1.01
C ALA A 277 -8.75 27.41 1.84
N PHE A 278 -8.58 27.08 3.12
CA PHE A 278 -9.69 26.84 4.04
C PHE A 278 -10.51 28.12 4.28
N ASP A 279 -9.85 29.24 4.58
CA ASP A 279 -10.50 30.56 4.75
C ASP A 279 -11.23 31.02 3.49
N ALA A 280 -10.75 30.65 2.31
CA ALA A 280 -11.38 30.90 1.03
C ALA A 280 -12.54 29.96 0.67
N GLY A 281 -12.86 29.00 1.55
CA GLY A 281 -13.91 27.99 1.32
C GLY A 281 -13.60 27.04 0.16
N GLN A 282 -12.31 26.84 -0.17
CA GLN A 282 -11.91 25.91 -1.22
C GLN A 282 -12.08 24.47 -0.79
N GLN A 283 -12.42 23.59 -1.73
CA GLN A 283 -12.52 22.16 -1.46
C GLN A 283 -11.12 21.58 -1.26
N LEU A 284 -10.85 21.08 -0.04
CA LEU A 284 -9.63 20.41 0.33
C LEU A 284 -9.89 18.91 0.51
N GLN A 285 -9.07 18.10 -0.14
CA GLN A 285 -9.07 16.66 0.02
C GLN A 285 -7.81 16.21 0.75
N VAL A 286 -7.96 15.31 1.72
CA VAL A 286 -6.87 14.72 2.48
C VAL A 286 -6.72 13.27 2.07
N ILE A 287 -5.50 12.85 1.70
CA ILE A 287 -5.23 11.49 1.19
C ILE A 287 -4.02 10.92 1.93
N SER A 288 -4.13 9.66 2.40
CA SER A 288 -2.99 8.99 3.04
C SER A 288 -1.80 8.89 2.08
N ILE A 289 -0.60 9.12 2.62
CA ILE A 289 0.66 8.98 1.90
C ILE A 289 1.57 8.05 2.67
N ASP A 290 2.03 6.99 2.00
CA ASP A 290 3.06 6.11 2.52
C ASP A 290 4.44 6.57 2.04
N LYS A 291 5.45 6.44 2.91
CA LYS A 291 6.83 6.82 2.63
C LYS A 291 7.68 5.61 2.31
#